data_7e728a256466882c009bdfc21f1d6549
#
_entry.id   7e728a256466882c009bdfc21f1d6549
#
_cell.length_a   1.000
_cell.length_b   1.000
_cell.length_c   1.000
_cell.angle_alpha   90.00
_cell.angle_beta   90.00
_cell.angle_gamma   90.00
#
_symmetry.space_group_name_H-M   'P 1'
#
loop_
_entity.id
_entity.type
_entity.pdbx_description
1 polymer ?
#
loop_
_entity_poly.entity_id
_entity_poly.type
_entity_poly.pdbx_seq_one_letter_code
_entity_poly.pdbx_strand_id
1 'polypeptide(L)'
;AGILVISGTGCIALGQDGSGREHRCGGWGWLLDGAGSAMDVGRDGLALAVQMADGRLAETELRSQLWQALSAKTAQEAKALVVAPEFGPAGFARLAPLVNQLAAAGDPHAKAVIETSAAALAGLVIGVARALELAAPQVCGVGGALTHLDQLQLGFGACLARALPTATLVEPRGDACWGALELADQLAQEPLDQEPAGF
;
A
#
# COMPACT_ATOMS: atom_id res chain seq x y z
N ALA A 1 16.24 -15.37 -3.55
CA ALA A 1 15.67 -14.75 -2.36
C ALA A 1 15.18 -13.34 -2.70
N GLY A 2 13.96 -12.99 -2.32
CA GLY A 2 13.40 -11.69 -2.64
C GLY A 2 12.12 -11.40 -1.88
N ILE A 3 11.64 -10.16 -2.01
CA ILE A 3 10.41 -9.69 -1.37
C ILE A 3 9.53 -9.03 -2.44
N LEU A 4 8.29 -9.47 -2.53
CA LEU A 4 7.24 -8.83 -3.30
C LEU A 4 6.39 -7.98 -2.35
N VAL A 5 6.21 -6.70 -2.65
CA VAL A 5 5.26 -5.84 -1.95
C VAL A 5 4.18 -5.39 -2.92
N ILE A 6 2.94 -5.63 -2.55
CA ILE A 6 1.76 -5.28 -3.34
C ILE A 6 1.02 -4.16 -2.62
N SER A 7 0.81 -3.04 -3.29
CA SER A 7 -0.03 -1.95 -2.79
C SER A 7 -1.03 -1.52 -3.86
N GLY A 8 -2.30 -1.77 -3.56
CA GLY A 8 -3.47 -1.38 -4.33
C GLY A 8 -4.54 -0.82 -3.40
N THR A 9 -5.77 -1.31 -3.47
CA THR A 9 -6.82 -1.01 -2.48
C THR A 9 -6.45 -1.51 -1.08
N GLY A 10 -5.72 -2.64 -0.98
CA GLY A 10 -5.06 -3.13 0.24
C GLY A 10 -3.56 -3.25 0.02
N CYS A 11 -2.80 -3.70 1.03
CA CYS A 11 -1.36 -3.91 0.91
C CYS A 11 -0.91 -5.18 1.64
N ILE A 12 0.19 -5.77 1.13
CA ILE A 12 0.79 -6.98 1.67
C ILE A 12 2.24 -7.08 1.19
N ALA A 13 3.13 -7.66 1.98
CA ALA A 13 4.46 -8.08 1.54
C ALA A 13 4.64 -9.58 1.75
N LEU A 14 5.25 -10.22 0.77
CA LEU A 14 5.57 -11.64 0.73
C LEU A 14 7.05 -11.80 0.40
N GLY A 15 7.76 -12.65 1.10
CA GLY A 15 9.15 -12.94 0.79
C GLY A 15 9.47 -14.41 0.85
N GLN A 16 10.54 -14.78 0.15
CA GLN A 16 11.09 -16.12 0.14
C GLN A 16 12.61 -16.04 0.23
N ASP A 17 13.23 -16.88 1.07
CA ASP A 17 14.68 -16.98 1.17
C ASP A 17 15.25 -18.02 0.18
N GLY A 18 16.58 -18.20 0.19
CA GLY A 18 17.26 -19.15 -0.70
C GLY A 18 16.99 -20.63 -0.40
N SER A 19 16.37 -20.95 0.73
CA SER A 19 15.97 -22.31 1.11
C SER A 19 14.50 -22.62 0.80
N GLY A 20 13.76 -21.64 0.28
CA GLY A 20 12.32 -21.76 0.04
C GLY A 20 11.44 -21.41 1.23
N ARG A 21 12.01 -20.97 2.36
CA ARG A 21 11.23 -20.52 3.53
C ARG A 21 10.52 -19.21 3.19
N GLU A 22 9.22 -19.14 3.45
CA GLU A 22 8.38 -17.99 3.15
C GLU A 22 7.96 -17.23 4.41
N HIS A 23 7.73 -15.93 4.25
CA HIS A 23 7.14 -15.10 5.28
C HIS A 23 6.25 -14.01 4.68
N ARG A 24 5.14 -13.71 5.37
CA ARG A 24 4.17 -12.70 4.98
C ARG A 24 4.02 -11.63 6.06
N CYS A 25 4.00 -10.36 5.65
CA CYS A 25 3.62 -9.23 6.49
C CYS A 25 2.45 -8.49 5.85
N GLY A 26 1.49 -8.08 6.66
CA GLY A 26 0.30 -7.38 6.19
C GLY A 26 -0.76 -8.30 5.58
N GLY A 27 -1.73 -7.67 4.90
CA GLY A 27 -2.84 -8.40 4.26
C GLY A 27 -3.92 -8.89 5.23
N TRP A 28 -4.05 -8.28 6.41
CA TRP A 28 -5.04 -8.63 7.44
C TRP A 28 -6.40 -7.95 7.24
N GLY A 29 -6.57 -7.26 6.12
CA GLY A 29 -7.79 -6.55 5.79
C GLY A 29 -7.82 -5.11 6.29
N TRP A 30 -8.58 -4.27 5.59
CA TRP A 30 -8.60 -2.81 5.75
C TRP A 30 -9.02 -2.31 7.14
N LEU A 31 -9.74 -3.12 7.91
CA LEU A 31 -10.15 -2.79 9.28
C LEU A 31 -9.01 -2.92 10.30
N LEU A 32 -8.07 -3.83 10.05
CA LEU A 32 -7.00 -4.15 10.99
C LEU A 32 -5.64 -3.64 10.50
N ASP A 33 -5.41 -3.69 9.18
CA ASP A 33 -4.09 -3.48 8.62
C ASP A 33 -4.18 -3.05 7.15
N GLY A 34 -4.39 -1.77 6.95
CA GLY A 34 -4.51 -1.15 5.62
C GLY A 34 -3.41 -0.16 5.30
N ALA A 35 -2.54 0.15 6.27
CA ALA A 35 -1.55 1.21 6.17
C ALA A 35 -0.56 0.99 5.02
N GLY A 36 -0.44 1.99 4.15
CA GLY A 36 0.36 1.91 2.92
C GLY A 36 -0.43 1.55 1.66
N SER A 37 -1.75 1.37 1.76
CA SER A 37 -2.64 1.14 0.62
C SER A 37 -3.29 2.44 0.12
N ALA A 38 -3.84 2.40 -1.11
CA ALA A 38 -4.64 3.52 -1.62
C ALA A 38 -5.87 3.79 -0.76
N MET A 39 -6.50 2.75 -0.20
CA MET A 39 -7.62 2.92 0.73
C MET A 39 -7.21 3.75 1.94
N ASP A 40 -6.07 3.40 2.55
CA ASP A 40 -5.54 4.08 3.73
C ASP A 40 -5.22 5.55 3.44
N VAL A 41 -4.53 5.83 2.33
CA VAL A 41 -4.23 7.19 1.86
C VAL A 41 -5.50 8.02 1.72
N GLY A 42 -6.54 7.47 1.08
CA GLY A 42 -7.80 8.18 0.89
C GLY A 42 -8.58 8.38 2.18
N ARG A 43 -8.61 7.35 3.06
CA ARG A 43 -9.27 7.42 4.37
C ARG A 43 -8.61 8.47 5.26
N ASP A 44 -7.30 8.45 5.36
CA ASP A 44 -6.56 9.35 6.23
C ASP A 44 -6.59 10.79 5.72
N GLY A 45 -6.51 11.00 4.41
CA GLY A 45 -6.75 12.31 3.82
C GLY A 45 -8.13 12.87 4.17
N LEU A 46 -9.17 12.03 4.08
CA LEU A 46 -10.53 12.43 4.43
C LEU A 46 -10.69 12.67 5.94
N ALA A 47 -10.02 11.88 6.79
CA ALA A 47 -10.02 12.09 8.23
C ALA A 47 -9.43 13.46 8.62
N LEU A 48 -8.34 13.89 7.94
CA LEU A 48 -7.79 15.23 8.14
C LEU A 48 -8.72 16.32 7.62
N ALA A 49 -9.39 16.11 6.49
CA ALA A 49 -10.38 17.03 5.95
C ALA A 49 -11.55 17.27 6.94
N VAL A 50 -12.00 16.24 7.65
CA VAL A 50 -13.01 16.36 8.71
C VAL A 50 -12.46 17.17 9.90
N GLN A 51 -11.19 16.96 10.29
CA GLN A 51 -10.54 17.73 11.36
C GLN A 51 -10.35 19.21 11.01
N MET A 52 -10.17 19.52 9.73
CA MET A 52 -10.21 20.93 9.24
C MET A 52 -11.61 21.50 9.38
N ALA A 53 -12.63 20.75 9.00
CA ALA A 53 -14.03 21.21 9.03
C ALA A 53 -14.54 21.52 10.44
N ASP A 54 -14.02 20.86 11.46
CA ASP A 54 -14.38 21.08 12.87
C ASP A 54 -13.38 21.99 13.63
N GLY A 55 -12.38 22.55 12.92
CA GLY A 55 -11.44 23.54 13.45
C GLY A 55 -10.26 22.97 14.24
N ARG A 56 -10.06 21.65 14.28
CA ARG A 56 -8.88 21.02 14.92
C ARG A 56 -7.59 21.22 14.14
N LEU A 57 -7.69 21.40 12.82
CA LEU A 57 -6.56 21.65 11.92
C LEU A 57 -6.78 22.92 11.11
N ALA A 58 -5.69 23.56 10.73
CA ALA A 58 -5.72 24.67 9.77
C ALA A 58 -6.22 24.17 8.40
N GLU A 59 -7.04 24.97 7.76
CA GLU A 59 -7.58 24.64 6.45
C GLU A 59 -6.49 24.66 5.36
N THR A 60 -6.58 23.68 4.47
CA THR A 60 -5.83 23.64 3.23
C THR A 60 -6.74 23.22 2.07
N GLU A 61 -6.19 23.16 0.85
CA GLU A 61 -6.94 22.67 -0.31
C GLU A 61 -7.40 21.22 -0.18
N LEU A 62 -6.76 20.42 0.66
CA LEU A 62 -7.11 19.03 0.88
C LEU A 62 -8.59 18.85 1.20
N ARG A 63 -9.14 19.66 2.11
CA ARG A 63 -10.56 19.57 2.48
C ARG A 63 -11.48 19.89 1.31
N SER A 64 -11.29 21.05 0.68
CA SER A 64 -12.17 21.52 -0.40
C SER A 64 -12.17 20.55 -1.59
N GLN A 65 -11.01 20.05 -1.97
CA GLN A 65 -10.85 19.13 -3.08
C GLN A 65 -11.46 17.74 -2.80
N LEU A 66 -11.25 17.19 -1.60
CA LEU A 66 -11.85 15.90 -1.22
C LEU A 66 -13.38 15.99 -1.13
N TRP A 67 -13.91 17.09 -0.61
CA TRP A 67 -15.36 17.29 -0.56
C TRP A 67 -15.96 17.48 -1.94
N GLN A 68 -15.28 18.17 -2.83
CA GLN A 68 -15.69 18.27 -4.23
C GLN A 68 -15.71 16.88 -4.90
N ALA A 69 -14.69 16.06 -4.69
CA ALA A 69 -14.62 14.69 -5.22
C ALA A 69 -15.75 13.80 -4.70
N LEU A 70 -16.20 14.02 -3.46
CA LEU A 70 -17.35 13.34 -2.86
C LEU A 70 -18.70 13.99 -3.19
N SER A 71 -18.73 15.16 -3.83
CA SER A 71 -19.93 15.97 -3.98
C SER A 71 -20.59 16.32 -2.64
N ALA A 72 -19.81 16.42 -1.56
CA ALA A 72 -20.25 16.78 -0.22
C ALA A 72 -20.00 18.28 0.04
N LYS A 73 -20.89 18.91 0.82
CA LYS A 73 -20.77 20.32 1.23
C LYS A 73 -20.44 20.45 2.71
N THR A 74 -20.74 19.43 3.49
CA THR A 74 -20.58 19.39 4.94
C THR A 74 -19.90 18.11 5.41
N ALA A 75 -19.32 18.12 6.61
CA ALA A 75 -18.77 16.92 7.24
C ALA A 75 -19.84 15.82 7.45
N GLN A 76 -21.09 16.23 7.72
CA GLN A 76 -22.22 15.30 7.87
C GLN A 76 -22.56 14.60 6.56
N GLU A 77 -22.55 15.31 5.44
CA GLU A 77 -22.75 14.71 4.11
C GLU A 77 -21.60 13.75 3.76
N ALA A 78 -20.35 14.16 3.96
CA ALA A 78 -19.20 13.30 3.77
C ALA A 78 -19.29 12.03 4.61
N LYS A 79 -19.64 12.15 5.91
CA LYS A 79 -19.88 11.01 6.80
C LYS A 79 -20.98 10.09 6.26
N ALA A 80 -22.11 10.64 5.82
CA ALA A 80 -23.22 9.84 5.31
C ALA A 80 -22.81 8.99 4.10
N LEU A 81 -21.98 9.56 3.20
CA LEU A 81 -21.45 8.85 2.04
C LEU A 81 -20.52 7.69 2.43
N VAL A 82 -19.56 7.94 3.33
CA VAL A 82 -18.52 6.94 3.62
C VAL A 82 -18.99 5.78 4.50
N VAL A 83 -20.09 5.94 5.26
CA VAL A 83 -20.69 4.87 6.04
C VAL A 83 -21.66 4.01 5.23
N ALA A 84 -22.00 4.42 4.00
CA ALA A 84 -22.85 3.62 3.13
C ALA A 84 -22.10 2.32 2.71
N PRO A 85 -22.77 1.15 2.73
CA PRO A 85 -22.12 -0.14 2.48
C PRO A 85 -21.38 -0.22 1.13
N GLU A 86 -21.90 0.48 0.13
CA GLU A 86 -21.35 0.53 -1.23
C GLU A 86 -20.07 1.37 -1.36
N PHE A 87 -19.77 2.23 -0.38
CA PHE A 87 -18.55 3.04 -0.40
C PHE A 87 -17.31 2.19 -0.14
N GLY A 88 -17.25 1.54 1.00
CA GLY A 88 -16.23 0.57 1.38
C GLY A 88 -14.78 0.97 1.09
N PRO A 89 -13.85 0.02 1.09
CA PRO A 89 -12.43 0.26 0.83
C PRO A 89 -12.16 0.87 -0.56
N ALA A 90 -12.93 0.46 -1.56
CA ALA A 90 -12.78 0.99 -2.92
C ALA A 90 -13.19 2.46 -3.02
N GLY A 91 -14.17 2.91 -2.22
CA GLY A 91 -14.58 4.30 -2.12
C GLY A 91 -13.45 5.18 -1.61
N PHE A 92 -12.79 4.76 -0.54
CA PHE A 92 -11.61 5.47 -0.03
C PHE A 92 -10.45 5.44 -1.02
N ALA A 93 -10.15 4.29 -1.62
CA ALA A 93 -9.03 4.16 -2.57
C ALA A 93 -9.14 5.12 -3.76
N ARG A 94 -10.36 5.46 -4.21
CA ARG A 94 -10.61 6.44 -5.29
C ARG A 94 -10.17 7.87 -4.93
N LEU A 95 -10.02 8.19 -3.64
CA LEU A 95 -9.56 9.51 -3.18
C LEU A 95 -8.03 9.61 -3.15
N ALA A 96 -7.32 8.50 -3.13
CA ALA A 96 -5.86 8.48 -3.02
C ALA A 96 -5.11 9.26 -4.12
N PRO A 97 -5.49 9.20 -5.40
CA PRO A 97 -4.84 10.00 -6.44
C PRO A 97 -4.89 11.49 -6.17
N LEU A 98 -6.01 11.98 -5.62
CA LEU A 98 -6.17 13.38 -5.27
C LEU A 98 -5.26 13.78 -4.09
N VAL A 99 -5.19 12.94 -3.04
CA VAL A 99 -4.27 13.16 -1.92
C VAL A 99 -2.82 13.20 -2.41
N ASN A 100 -2.45 12.25 -3.28
CA ASN A 100 -1.11 12.19 -3.87
C ASN A 100 -0.79 13.44 -4.70
N GLN A 101 -1.73 13.93 -5.51
CA GLN A 101 -1.58 15.15 -6.29
C GLN A 101 -1.39 16.39 -5.39
N LEU A 102 -2.17 16.51 -4.33
CA LEU A 102 -2.05 17.61 -3.38
C LEU A 102 -0.73 17.56 -2.59
N ALA A 103 -0.25 16.37 -2.26
CA ALA A 103 1.07 16.19 -1.68
C ALA A 103 2.18 16.70 -2.61
N ALA A 104 2.10 16.38 -3.90
CA ALA A 104 3.01 16.90 -4.92
C ALA A 104 2.93 18.42 -5.07
N ALA A 105 1.73 19.00 -4.93
CA ALA A 105 1.50 20.46 -4.96
C ALA A 105 1.98 21.16 -3.68
N GLY A 106 2.37 20.41 -2.64
CA GLY A 106 2.96 20.98 -1.42
C GLY A 106 2.01 21.10 -0.24
N ASP A 107 0.77 20.58 -0.33
CA ASP A 107 -0.16 20.54 0.81
C ASP A 107 0.46 19.78 1.99
N PRO A 108 0.61 20.41 3.18
CA PRO A 108 1.34 19.80 4.29
C PRO A 108 0.63 18.57 4.88
N HIS A 109 -0.70 18.58 4.87
CA HIS A 109 -1.49 17.47 5.40
C HIS A 109 -1.48 16.28 4.46
N ALA A 110 -1.61 16.51 3.15
CA ALA A 110 -1.50 15.47 2.14
C ALA A 110 -0.10 14.84 2.14
N LYS A 111 0.98 15.64 2.29
CA LYS A 111 2.34 15.13 2.46
C LYS A 111 2.47 14.23 3.68
N ALA A 112 1.95 14.64 4.83
CA ALA A 112 2.01 13.82 6.05
C ALA A 112 1.30 12.47 5.89
N VAL A 113 0.17 12.43 5.18
CA VAL A 113 -0.53 11.16 4.84
C VAL A 113 0.36 10.26 3.99
N ILE A 114 0.94 10.80 2.91
CA ILE A 114 1.81 10.05 2.00
C ILE A 114 3.06 9.54 2.74
N GLU A 115 3.70 10.37 3.55
CA GLU A 115 4.89 9.99 4.33
C GLU A 115 4.57 8.85 5.32
N THR A 116 3.44 8.93 6.00
CA THR A 116 2.98 7.88 6.93
C THR A 116 2.70 6.57 6.20
N SER A 117 1.98 6.62 5.09
CA SER A 117 1.67 5.46 4.26
C SER A 117 2.92 4.82 3.64
N ALA A 118 3.86 5.65 3.17
CA ALA A 118 5.14 5.17 2.62
C ALA A 118 5.99 4.46 3.68
N ALA A 119 6.05 5.01 4.90
CA ALA A 119 6.77 4.39 6.00
C ALA A 119 6.13 3.06 6.43
N ALA A 120 4.80 3.00 6.50
CA ALA A 120 4.07 1.78 6.82
C ALA A 120 4.32 0.68 5.78
N LEU A 121 4.27 1.03 4.49
CA LEU A 121 4.54 0.10 3.39
C LEU A 121 5.98 -0.44 3.44
N ALA A 122 6.97 0.42 3.71
CA ALA A 122 8.36 0.00 3.94
C ALA A 122 8.48 -0.91 5.17
N GLY A 123 7.68 -0.66 6.21
CA GLY A 123 7.59 -1.49 7.42
C GLY A 123 7.20 -2.94 7.13
N LEU A 124 6.32 -3.19 6.15
CA LEU A 124 5.97 -4.55 5.71
C LEU A 124 7.19 -5.28 5.14
N VAL A 125 7.93 -4.62 4.25
CA VAL A 125 9.16 -5.17 3.65
C VAL A 125 10.23 -5.45 4.70
N ILE A 126 10.44 -4.51 5.63
CA ILE A 126 11.38 -4.66 6.75
C ILE A 126 10.99 -5.85 7.63
N GLY A 127 9.70 -6.02 7.90
CA GLY A 127 9.19 -7.16 8.67
C GLY A 127 9.52 -8.49 8.02
N VAL A 128 9.29 -8.61 6.72
CA VAL A 128 9.65 -9.81 5.93
C VAL A 128 11.16 -10.04 5.92
N ALA A 129 11.95 -9.01 5.62
CA ALA A 129 13.41 -9.11 5.58
C ALA A 129 13.99 -9.59 6.92
N ARG A 130 13.45 -9.07 8.04
CA ARG A 130 13.84 -9.49 9.38
C ARG A 130 13.49 -10.95 9.68
N ALA A 131 12.25 -11.36 9.36
CA ALA A 131 11.77 -12.73 9.63
C ALA A 131 12.53 -13.78 8.84
N LEU A 132 12.97 -13.47 7.63
CA LEU A 132 13.73 -14.34 6.75
C LEU A 132 15.26 -14.10 6.81
N GLU A 133 15.72 -13.19 7.66
CA GLU A 133 17.15 -12.86 7.82
C GLU A 133 17.83 -12.42 6.49
N LEU A 134 17.09 -11.71 5.64
CA LEU A 134 17.57 -11.27 4.33
C LEU A 134 18.44 -10.01 4.48
N ALA A 135 19.74 -10.14 4.35
CA ALA A 135 20.69 -9.05 4.52
C ALA A 135 20.67 -8.04 3.33
N ALA A 136 20.40 -8.52 2.11
CA ALA A 136 20.38 -7.72 0.88
C ALA A 136 19.26 -8.20 -0.06
N PRO A 137 17.97 -8.01 0.31
CA PRO A 137 16.87 -8.51 -0.50
C PRO A 137 16.69 -7.73 -1.79
N GLN A 138 16.31 -8.42 -2.87
CA GLN A 138 15.64 -7.80 -3.99
C GLN A 138 14.19 -7.54 -3.61
N VAL A 139 13.71 -6.32 -3.83
CA VAL A 139 12.35 -5.89 -3.50
C VAL A 139 11.62 -5.47 -4.77
N CYS A 140 10.55 -6.18 -5.09
CA CYS A 140 9.68 -5.85 -6.21
C CYS A 140 8.40 -5.20 -5.69
N GLY A 141 8.11 -3.98 -6.11
CA GLY A 141 6.90 -3.25 -5.76
C GLY A 141 5.89 -3.27 -6.90
N VAL A 142 4.65 -3.74 -6.63
CA VAL A 142 3.58 -3.79 -7.63
C VAL A 142 2.25 -3.32 -7.05
N GLY A 143 1.25 -3.17 -7.91
CA GLY A 143 -0.11 -2.77 -7.57
C GLY A 143 -0.38 -1.29 -7.84
N GLY A 144 -1.66 -0.98 -8.05
CA GLY A 144 -2.10 0.33 -8.56
C GLY A 144 -1.67 1.53 -7.71
N ALA A 145 -1.53 1.38 -6.39
CA ALA A 145 -1.05 2.47 -5.55
C ALA A 145 0.44 2.77 -5.82
N LEU A 146 1.30 1.76 -5.85
CA LEU A 146 2.72 1.94 -6.18
C LEU A 146 2.96 2.34 -7.64
N THR A 147 2.06 1.95 -8.56
CA THR A 147 2.20 2.29 -9.99
C THR A 147 1.73 3.72 -10.31
N HIS A 148 0.70 4.23 -9.60
CA HIS A 148 0.02 5.46 -9.99
C HIS A 148 0.11 6.60 -8.96
N LEU A 149 0.61 6.33 -7.75
CA LEU A 149 0.82 7.35 -6.72
C LEU A 149 2.32 7.63 -6.59
N ASP A 150 2.83 8.52 -7.42
CA ASP A 150 4.25 8.85 -7.55
C ASP A 150 4.88 9.30 -6.22
N GLN A 151 4.17 10.11 -5.43
CA GLN A 151 4.66 10.57 -4.13
C GLN A 151 4.76 9.41 -3.12
N LEU A 152 3.80 8.45 -3.16
CA LEU A 152 3.87 7.24 -2.35
C LEU A 152 5.05 6.36 -2.76
N GLN A 153 5.25 6.16 -4.07
CA GLN A 153 6.36 5.38 -4.61
C GLN A 153 7.73 5.98 -4.21
N LEU A 154 7.89 7.29 -4.39
CA LEU A 154 9.11 8.01 -3.99
C LEU A 154 9.38 7.92 -2.49
N GLY A 155 8.34 8.15 -1.68
CA GLY A 155 8.41 8.03 -0.22
C GLY A 155 8.76 6.63 0.25
N PHE A 156 8.14 5.60 -0.35
CA PHE A 156 8.43 4.20 -0.09
C PHE A 156 9.90 3.86 -0.39
N GLY A 157 10.40 4.25 -1.56
CA GLY A 157 11.81 4.04 -1.93
C GLY A 157 12.78 4.72 -0.97
N ALA A 158 12.49 5.96 -0.56
CA ALA A 158 13.30 6.70 0.40
C ALA A 158 13.30 6.05 1.81
N CYS A 159 12.14 5.59 2.28
CA CYS A 159 12.03 4.88 3.56
C CYS A 159 12.79 3.55 3.54
N LEU A 160 12.68 2.81 2.44
CA LEU A 160 13.37 1.53 2.26
C LEU A 160 14.89 1.72 2.21
N ALA A 161 15.40 2.67 1.41
CA ALA A 161 16.83 2.96 1.31
C ALA A 161 17.45 3.37 2.66
N ARG A 162 16.69 4.05 3.51
CA ARG A 162 17.14 4.43 4.85
C ARG A 162 17.17 3.25 5.83
N ALA A 163 16.15 2.36 5.77
CA ALA A 163 15.99 1.28 6.74
C ALA A 163 16.70 -0.01 6.33
N LEU A 164 16.81 -0.27 5.03
CA LEU A 164 17.49 -1.42 4.43
C LEU A 164 18.38 -0.94 3.28
N PRO A 165 19.52 -0.31 3.58
CA PRO A 165 20.38 0.31 2.57
C PRO A 165 21.00 -0.68 1.57
N THR A 166 21.00 -1.96 1.90
CA THR A 166 21.46 -3.05 1.03
C THR A 166 20.36 -3.66 0.15
N ALA A 167 19.09 -3.28 0.38
CA ALA A 167 17.99 -3.72 -0.47
C ALA A 167 18.07 -3.07 -1.86
N THR A 168 17.69 -3.83 -2.88
CA THR A 168 17.65 -3.34 -4.27
C THR A 168 16.21 -3.39 -4.78
N LEU A 169 15.67 -2.25 -5.19
CA LEU A 169 14.39 -2.22 -5.90
C LEU A 169 14.57 -2.77 -7.31
N VAL A 170 13.69 -3.70 -7.69
CA VAL A 170 13.71 -4.37 -8.99
C VAL A 170 12.34 -4.29 -9.65
N GLU A 171 12.33 -4.23 -10.99
CA GLU A 171 11.12 -4.30 -11.78
C GLU A 171 10.56 -5.73 -11.83
N PRO A 172 9.22 -5.91 -11.93
CA PRO A 172 8.62 -7.21 -12.12
C PRO A 172 9.04 -7.80 -13.47
N ARG A 173 9.31 -9.11 -13.51
CA ARG A 173 9.64 -9.82 -14.76
C ARG A 173 8.45 -10.02 -15.69
N GLY A 174 7.25 -9.96 -15.14
CA GLY A 174 5.99 -10.12 -15.84
C GLY A 174 4.81 -9.72 -14.96
N ASP A 175 3.61 -9.87 -15.46
CA ASP A 175 2.38 -9.64 -14.70
C ASP A 175 1.99 -10.88 -13.85
N ALA A 176 0.90 -10.75 -13.09
CA ALA A 176 0.41 -11.82 -12.22
C ALA A 176 -0.02 -13.08 -13.01
N CYS A 177 -0.52 -12.91 -14.24
CA CYS A 177 -0.94 -14.04 -15.08
C CYS A 177 0.28 -14.83 -15.55
N TRP A 178 1.34 -14.13 -15.98
CA TRP A 178 2.59 -14.75 -16.36
C TRP A 178 3.22 -15.50 -15.17
N GLY A 179 3.28 -14.89 -14.00
CA GLY A 179 3.78 -15.53 -12.78
C GLY A 179 2.99 -16.78 -12.37
N ALA A 180 1.67 -16.75 -12.51
CA ALA A 180 0.81 -17.90 -12.23
C ALA A 180 1.06 -19.07 -13.21
N LEU A 181 1.27 -18.77 -14.49
CA LEU A 181 1.62 -19.78 -15.49
C LEU A 181 2.98 -20.41 -15.21
N GLU A 182 3.97 -19.61 -14.83
CA GLU A 182 5.30 -20.12 -14.48
C GLU A 182 5.28 -21.02 -13.24
N LEU A 183 4.52 -20.64 -12.20
CA LEU A 183 4.32 -21.47 -11.03
C LEU A 183 3.59 -22.78 -11.37
N ALA A 184 2.59 -22.75 -12.24
CA ALA A 184 1.88 -23.95 -12.67
C ALA A 184 2.80 -24.90 -13.44
N ASP A 185 3.68 -24.35 -14.30
CA ASP A 185 4.65 -25.15 -15.04
C ASP A 185 5.70 -25.80 -14.12
N GLN A 186 6.20 -25.06 -13.11
CA GLN A 186 7.09 -25.60 -12.09
C GLN A 186 6.45 -26.75 -11.29
N LEU A 187 5.20 -26.57 -10.83
CA LEU A 187 4.45 -27.60 -10.12
C LEU A 187 4.18 -28.83 -10.98
N ALA A 188 3.95 -28.66 -12.27
CA ALA A 188 3.75 -29.79 -13.19
C ALA A 188 5.03 -30.62 -13.45
N GLN A 189 6.19 -30.01 -13.21
CA GLN A 189 7.51 -30.68 -13.35
C GLN A 189 7.98 -31.35 -12.06
N GLU A 190 7.34 -31.08 -10.90
CA GLU A 190 7.66 -31.76 -9.64
C GLU A 190 7.13 -33.19 -9.66
N PRO A 191 7.91 -34.19 -9.17
CA PRO A 191 7.43 -35.57 -9.02
C PRO A 191 6.23 -35.63 -8.08
N LEU A 192 5.21 -36.41 -8.44
CA LEU A 192 3.94 -36.57 -7.71
C LEU A 192 4.08 -37.20 -6.29
N ASP A 193 5.27 -37.47 -5.81
CA ASP A 193 5.54 -38.22 -4.56
C ASP A 193 5.75 -37.33 -3.31
N GLN A 194 5.55 -36.03 -3.37
CA GLN A 194 5.57 -35.17 -2.19
C GLN A 194 4.14 -34.89 -1.71
N GLU A 195 3.73 -35.48 -0.59
CA GLU A 195 2.52 -35.07 0.12
C GLU A 195 2.58 -33.57 0.40
N PRO A 196 1.50 -32.80 0.11
CA PRO A 196 1.50 -31.38 0.38
C PRO A 196 1.68 -31.14 1.88
N ALA A 197 2.71 -30.38 2.24
CA ALA A 197 2.89 -29.90 3.61
C ALA A 197 1.60 -29.22 4.06
N GLY A 198 0.98 -29.77 5.10
CA GLY A 198 -0.33 -29.34 5.60
C GLY A 198 -0.35 -27.84 5.92
N PHE A 199 -1.47 -27.21 5.55
CA PHE A 199 -1.80 -25.83 5.86
C PHE A 199 -2.09 -25.65 7.35
#